data_e6511eff07f5f1cf07bdcb92cc857016
#
_entry.id   e6511eff07f5f1cf07bdcb92cc857016
#
_cell.length_a   1.000
_cell.length_b   1.000
_cell.length_c   1.000
_cell.angle_alpha   90.00
_cell.angle_beta   90.00
_cell.angle_gamma   90.00
#
_symmetry.space_group_name_H-M   'P 1'
#
loop_
_entity.id
_entity.type
_entity.pdbx_description
1 polymer ?
#
loop_
_entity_poly.entity_id
_entity_poly.type
_entity_poly.pdbx_seq_one_letter_code
_entity_poly.pdbx_strand_id
1 'polypeptide(L)'
;MKLFILCLISASAWAQIERPALGVMLDENGLARPVTGAPAAAALGEPLFGGPVISLACSQTMCLAKTETAVVSSSGESADAPPGAAIIAFTGDIAYVYFVETRQFAIWFQGQLYLFDFASDGDVLSIRAKGFAYAIARDDGIWVGNQNLGVAHTIFLLDDGGALLAVDDQVRLLRANGTEIDFAVSGAGSFVRMTDRYIEVITDSGMWELDTQAGSEEVFLLPGGSR
;
A
#
# COMPACT_ATOMS: atom_id res chain seq x y z
N MET A 1 54.72 -18.38 41.48
CA MET A 1 53.34 -18.89 41.26
C MET A 1 52.46 -17.71 40.93
N LYS A 2 52.20 -17.44 39.64
CA LYS A 2 51.39 -16.31 39.16
C LYS A 2 50.01 -16.85 38.85
N LEU A 3 48.99 -16.39 39.60
CA LEU A 3 47.59 -16.74 39.41
C LEU A 3 47.00 -15.89 38.30
N PHE A 4 46.66 -16.44 37.13
CA PHE A 4 45.91 -15.78 36.08
C PHE A 4 44.42 -15.93 36.38
N ILE A 5 43.78 -14.82 36.74
CA ILE A 5 42.32 -14.71 36.85
C ILE A 5 41.76 -14.45 35.46
N LEU A 6 41.13 -15.48 34.86
CA LEU A 6 40.42 -15.36 33.59
C LEU A 6 39.02 -14.80 33.87
N CYS A 7 38.78 -13.46 33.65
CA CYS A 7 37.45 -12.89 33.66
C CYS A 7 36.70 -13.31 32.40
N LEU A 8 35.80 -14.27 32.52
CA LEU A 8 34.78 -14.58 31.50
C LEU A 8 33.72 -13.46 31.53
N ILE A 9 33.82 -12.53 30.56
CA ILE A 9 32.75 -11.58 30.28
C ILE A 9 31.72 -12.34 29.45
N SER A 10 30.65 -12.77 30.08
CA SER A 10 29.44 -13.27 29.41
C SER A 10 28.74 -12.09 28.76
N ALA A 11 29.01 -11.85 27.48
CA ALA A 11 28.20 -10.97 26.63
C ALA A 11 26.83 -11.62 26.44
N SER A 12 25.86 -11.21 27.27
CA SER A 12 24.45 -11.50 27.04
C SER A 12 24.04 -10.80 25.71
N ALA A 13 24.14 -11.53 24.60
CA ALA A 13 23.52 -11.10 23.36
C ALA A 13 22.00 -11.12 23.60
N TRP A 14 21.43 -9.96 23.84
CA TRP A 14 19.99 -9.76 23.77
C TRP A 14 19.63 -9.87 22.30
N ALA A 15 19.29 -11.09 21.87
CA ALA A 15 18.61 -11.26 20.60
C ALA A 15 17.23 -10.60 20.77
N GLN A 16 17.12 -9.33 20.38
CA GLN A 16 15.82 -8.72 20.15
C GLN A 16 15.22 -9.47 18.97
N ILE A 17 14.26 -10.32 19.25
CA ILE A 17 13.40 -10.89 18.21
C ILE A 17 12.53 -9.71 17.75
N GLU A 18 12.96 -9.04 16.69
CA GLU A 18 12.16 -8.03 16.04
C GLU A 18 10.87 -8.71 15.55
N ARG A 19 9.73 -8.13 15.91
CA ARG A 19 8.45 -8.59 15.37
C ARG A 19 8.46 -8.35 13.86
N PRO A 20 8.02 -9.31 13.04
CA PRO A 20 7.91 -9.10 11.60
C PRO A 20 7.08 -7.84 11.32
N ALA A 21 7.56 -6.97 10.44
CA ALA A 21 6.79 -5.83 9.95
C ALA A 21 5.88 -6.33 8.83
N LEU A 22 4.57 -6.13 8.98
CA LEU A 22 3.58 -6.43 7.95
C LEU A 22 3.36 -5.25 6.99
N GLY A 23 3.73 -4.04 7.41
CA GLY A 23 3.61 -2.83 6.62
C GLY A 23 3.11 -1.65 7.43
N VAL A 24 2.40 -0.73 6.79
CA VAL A 24 1.80 0.46 7.39
C VAL A 24 0.35 0.57 6.92
N MET A 25 -0.57 0.82 7.85
CA MET A 25 -1.99 1.01 7.56
C MET A 25 -2.49 2.36 8.09
N LEU A 26 -3.65 2.81 7.60
CA LEU A 26 -4.38 3.93 8.18
C LEU A 26 -5.34 3.42 9.26
N ASP A 27 -5.25 3.99 10.46
CA ASP A 27 -6.21 3.72 11.52
C ASP A 27 -7.54 4.51 11.29
N GLU A 28 -8.52 4.28 12.15
CA GLU A 28 -9.83 4.97 12.10
C GLU A 28 -9.78 6.50 12.19
N ASN A 29 -8.66 7.05 12.70
CA ASN A 29 -8.42 8.49 12.79
C ASN A 29 -7.61 9.03 11.60
N GLY A 30 -7.32 8.20 10.59
CA GLY A 30 -6.48 8.54 9.45
C GLY A 30 -4.99 8.63 9.78
N LEU A 31 -4.54 8.06 10.89
CA LEU A 31 -3.12 8.05 11.25
C LEU A 31 -2.45 6.83 10.63
N ALA A 32 -1.35 7.05 9.91
CA ALA A 32 -0.55 5.97 9.35
C ALA A 32 0.30 5.31 10.44
N ARG A 33 0.03 4.01 10.72
CA ARG A 33 0.69 3.23 11.76
C ARG A 33 1.37 1.99 11.21
N PRO A 34 2.58 1.66 11.69
CA PRO A 34 3.21 0.38 11.38
C PRO A 34 2.36 -0.77 11.95
N VAL A 35 2.25 -1.83 11.17
CA VAL A 35 1.64 -3.11 11.58
C VAL A 35 2.76 -4.10 11.82
N THR A 36 2.83 -4.68 13.01
CA THR A 36 3.89 -5.62 13.42
C THR A 36 3.29 -6.89 14.00
N GLY A 37 3.97 -8.01 13.82
CA GLY A 37 3.54 -9.32 14.34
C GLY A 37 3.20 -10.30 13.22
N ALA A 38 2.52 -11.40 13.56
CA ALA A 38 1.94 -12.31 12.59
C ALA A 38 0.53 -11.81 12.18
N PRO A 39 0.04 -12.08 10.96
CA PRO A 39 -1.25 -11.58 10.49
C PRO A 39 -2.41 -11.79 11.49
N ALA A 40 -2.54 -12.99 12.06
CA ALA A 40 -3.59 -13.31 13.05
C ALA A 40 -3.35 -12.71 14.46
N ALA A 41 -2.21 -12.04 14.70
CA ALA A 41 -1.81 -11.46 15.99
C ALA A 41 -1.02 -10.15 15.78
N ALA A 42 -1.44 -9.35 14.82
CA ALA A 42 -0.83 -8.07 14.51
C ALA A 42 -1.11 -7.02 15.59
N ALA A 43 -0.19 -6.07 15.73
CA ALA A 43 -0.31 -4.92 16.62
C ALA A 43 0.05 -3.64 15.88
N LEU A 44 -0.65 -2.54 16.21
CA LEU A 44 -0.36 -1.22 15.67
C LEU A 44 0.73 -0.52 16.48
N GLY A 45 1.68 0.09 15.77
CA GLY A 45 2.73 0.93 16.35
C GLY A 45 2.33 2.40 16.50
N GLU A 46 3.30 3.24 16.87
CA GLU A 46 3.12 4.68 16.92
C GLU A 46 2.94 5.27 15.51
N PRO A 47 2.19 6.38 15.36
CA PRO A 47 2.00 7.04 14.07
C PRO A 47 3.32 7.46 13.41
N LEU A 48 3.46 7.21 12.11
CA LEU A 48 4.64 7.60 11.32
C LEU A 48 4.67 9.08 10.96
N PHE A 49 3.51 9.72 10.87
CA PHE A 49 3.36 11.12 10.48
C PHE A 49 2.69 11.91 11.60
N GLY A 50 2.94 13.23 11.65
CA GLY A 50 2.48 14.10 12.72
C GLY A 50 0.98 14.43 12.72
N GLY A 51 0.19 13.80 11.85
CA GLY A 51 -1.26 14.02 11.76
C GLY A 51 -1.93 13.08 10.77
N PRO A 52 -3.25 13.24 10.57
CA PRO A 52 -4.01 12.42 9.66
C PRO A 52 -3.59 12.63 8.20
N VAL A 53 -3.65 11.56 7.42
CA VAL A 53 -3.32 11.55 6.01
C VAL A 53 -4.52 11.03 5.20
N ILE A 54 -4.62 11.46 3.94
CA ILE A 54 -5.74 11.13 3.06
C ILE A 54 -5.42 9.87 2.25
N SER A 55 -4.15 9.76 1.80
CA SER A 55 -3.68 8.60 1.03
C SER A 55 -2.29 8.20 1.51
N LEU A 56 -2.00 6.91 1.44
CA LEU A 56 -0.75 6.33 1.90
C LEU A 56 -0.30 5.25 0.91
N ALA A 57 0.99 5.22 0.62
CA ALA A 57 1.63 4.05 0.02
C ALA A 57 3.05 3.90 0.56
N CYS A 58 3.50 2.67 0.67
CA CYS A 58 4.84 2.34 1.15
C CYS A 58 5.59 1.47 0.13
N SER A 59 6.90 1.73 0.02
CA SER A 59 7.88 0.82 -0.54
C SER A 59 8.57 0.07 0.59
N GLN A 60 9.61 -0.71 0.28
CA GLN A 60 10.44 -1.37 1.30
C GLN A 60 11.24 -0.38 2.17
N THR A 61 11.52 0.81 1.66
CA THR A 61 12.44 1.79 2.28
C THR A 61 11.75 3.05 2.76
N MET A 62 10.59 3.40 2.21
CA MET A 62 9.94 4.68 2.44
C MET A 62 8.42 4.59 2.29
N CYS A 63 7.70 5.30 3.15
CA CYS A 63 6.28 5.60 2.94
C CYS A 63 6.09 7.04 2.47
N LEU A 64 5.14 7.26 1.57
CA LEU A 64 4.62 8.58 1.22
C LEU A 64 3.17 8.70 1.67
N ALA A 65 2.89 9.79 2.35
CA ALA A 65 1.56 10.16 2.80
C ALA A 65 1.11 11.44 2.08
N LYS A 66 -0.14 11.44 1.60
CA LYS A 66 -0.81 12.64 1.09
C LYS A 66 -1.65 13.24 2.22
N THR A 67 -1.35 14.47 2.58
CA THR A 67 -2.19 15.34 3.43
C THR A 67 -3.07 16.23 2.56
N GLU A 68 -3.84 17.15 3.13
CA GLU A 68 -4.67 18.07 2.34
C GLU A 68 -3.86 18.90 1.35
N THR A 69 -2.67 19.36 1.74
CA THR A 69 -1.88 20.33 0.97
C THR A 69 -0.48 19.88 0.59
N ALA A 70 -0.06 18.69 1.02
CA ALA A 70 1.32 18.23 0.82
C ALA A 70 1.41 16.72 0.59
N VAL A 71 2.50 16.29 -0.04
CA VAL A 71 3.02 14.92 0.03
C VAL A 71 4.18 14.93 1.01
N VAL A 72 4.17 14.00 1.97
CA VAL A 72 5.17 13.89 3.04
C VAL A 72 5.77 12.48 3.03
N SER A 73 7.09 12.38 3.13
CA SER A 73 7.78 11.10 3.27
C SER A 73 7.95 10.70 4.73
N SER A 74 8.10 9.41 5.00
CA SER A 74 8.44 8.90 6.34
C SER A 74 9.84 9.31 6.81
N SER A 75 10.71 9.82 5.93
CA SER A 75 12.00 10.46 6.25
C SER A 75 11.87 11.93 6.63
N GLY A 76 10.66 12.53 6.58
CA GLY A 76 10.39 13.91 6.98
C GLY A 76 10.49 14.93 5.86
N GLU A 77 10.76 14.51 4.62
CA GLU A 77 10.71 15.39 3.45
C GLU A 77 9.27 15.73 3.10
N SER A 78 9.02 16.94 2.59
CA SER A 78 7.68 17.40 2.24
C SER A 78 7.72 18.28 1.01
N ALA A 79 6.71 18.13 0.15
CA ALA A 79 6.48 19.02 -0.99
C ALA A 79 5.01 19.43 -1.05
N ASP A 80 4.75 20.69 -1.41
CA ASP A 80 3.38 21.17 -1.64
C ASP A 80 2.71 20.37 -2.75
N ALA A 81 1.44 20.08 -2.57
CA ALA A 81 0.66 19.25 -3.50
C ALA A 81 -0.78 19.75 -3.64
N PRO A 82 -1.44 19.49 -4.77
CA PRO A 82 -2.86 19.77 -4.96
C PRO A 82 -3.72 19.17 -3.84
N PRO A 83 -4.89 19.75 -3.51
CA PRO A 83 -5.79 19.22 -2.50
C PRO A 83 -6.36 17.84 -2.88
N GLY A 84 -6.98 17.16 -1.90
CA GLY A 84 -7.66 15.91 -2.09
C GLY A 84 -6.77 14.66 -2.10
N ALA A 85 -7.36 13.54 -2.50
CA ALA A 85 -6.73 12.24 -2.49
C ALA A 85 -5.69 12.07 -3.62
N ALA A 86 -4.74 11.18 -3.40
CA ALA A 86 -3.79 10.77 -4.43
C ALA A 86 -3.66 9.24 -4.51
N ILE A 87 -3.37 8.75 -5.70
CA ILE A 87 -2.96 7.37 -5.95
C ILE A 87 -1.43 7.38 -6.06
N ILE A 88 -0.76 6.57 -5.25
CA ILE A 88 0.70 6.56 -5.15
C ILE A 88 1.21 5.15 -5.45
N ALA A 89 2.21 5.04 -6.32
CA ALA A 89 2.85 3.78 -6.65
C ALA A 89 4.37 3.94 -6.74
N PHE A 90 5.11 3.00 -6.16
CA PHE A 90 6.57 3.04 -6.08
C PHE A 90 7.27 2.16 -7.11
N THR A 91 8.45 2.61 -7.55
CA THR A 91 9.46 1.79 -8.19
C THR A 91 10.86 2.20 -7.68
N GLY A 92 11.43 1.40 -6.78
CA GLY A 92 12.62 1.79 -6.02
C GLY A 92 12.35 3.04 -5.17
N ASP A 93 13.20 4.05 -5.30
CA ASP A 93 13.12 5.33 -4.56
C ASP A 93 12.27 6.40 -5.30
N ILE A 94 11.64 6.04 -6.41
CA ILE A 94 10.77 6.92 -7.18
C ILE A 94 9.31 6.54 -6.94
N ALA A 95 8.45 7.52 -6.72
CA ALA A 95 7.00 7.29 -6.71
C ALA A 95 6.30 8.06 -7.80
N TYR A 96 5.35 7.41 -8.47
CA TYR A 96 4.35 8.05 -9.31
C TYR A 96 3.16 8.42 -8.44
N VAL A 97 2.71 9.66 -8.56
CA VAL A 97 1.61 10.23 -7.79
C VAL A 97 0.57 10.77 -8.76
N TYR A 98 -0.66 10.32 -8.65
CA TYR A 98 -1.80 10.87 -9.40
C TYR A 98 -2.74 11.58 -8.43
N PHE A 99 -2.96 12.88 -8.64
CA PHE A 99 -3.89 13.68 -7.87
C PHE A 99 -5.28 13.58 -8.49
N VAL A 100 -6.19 12.94 -7.77
CA VAL A 100 -7.50 12.55 -8.31
C VAL A 100 -8.34 13.75 -8.70
N GLU A 101 -8.42 14.78 -7.83
CA GLU A 101 -9.27 15.96 -8.07
C GLU A 101 -8.78 16.85 -9.21
N THR A 102 -7.46 17.00 -9.32
CA THR A 102 -6.87 17.86 -10.38
C THR A 102 -6.50 17.08 -11.63
N ARG A 103 -6.62 15.74 -11.61
CA ARG A 103 -6.25 14.83 -12.72
C ARG A 103 -4.82 15.04 -13.20
N GLN A 104 -3.90 15.32 -12.26
CA GLN A 104 -2.50 15.58 -12.55
C GLN A 104 -1.61 14.43 -12.10
N PHE A 105 -0.62 14.11 -12.92
CA PHE A 105 0.46 13.21 -12.52
C PHE A 105 1.68 13.98 -12.04
N ALA A 106 2.37 13.40 -11.08
CA ALA A 106 3.67 13.83 -10.62
C ALA A 106 4.61 12.66 -10.39
N ILE A 107 5.89 12.94 -10.37
CA ILE A 107 6.92 12.03 -9.90
C ILE A 107 7.48 12.63 -8.60
N TRP A 108 7.46 11.83 -7.52
CA TRP A 108 8.20 12.11 -6.30
C TRP A 108 9.60 11.53 -6.44
N PHE A 109 10.59 12.39 -6.29
CA PHE A 109 11.99 12.00 -6.30
C PHE A 109 12.81 12.96 -5.43
N GLN A 110 13.60 12.43 -4.50
CA GLN A 110 14.48 13.20 -3.60
C GLN A 110 13.76 14.37 -2.89
N GLY A 111 12.59 14.12 -2.32
CA GLY A 111 11.83 15.12 -1.55
C GLY A 111 11.12 16.17 -2.39
N GLN A 112 11.05 16.02 -3.70
CA GLN A 112 10.41 16.97 -4.62
C GLN A 112 9.33 16.30 -5.47
N LEU A 113 8.31 17.08 -5.82
CA LEU A 113 7.26 16.71 -6.76
C LEU A 113 7.49 17.38 -8.11
N TYR A 114 7.62 16.56 -9.15
CA TYR A 114 7.74 17.01 -10.54
C TYR A 114 6.43 16.71 -11.25
N LEU A 115 5.59 17.74 -11.41
CA LEU A 115 4.32 17.63 -12.14
C LEU A 115 4.58 17.46 -13.64
N PHE A 116 3.77 16.65 -14.31
CA PHE A 116 3.79 16.52 -15.75
C PHE A 116 2.36 16.43 -16.31
N ASP A 117 2.19 16.93 -17.54
CA ASP A 117 0.92 16.88 -18.22
C ASP A 117 0.61 15.45 -18.64
N PHE A 118 -0.57 15.00 -18.26
CA PHE A 118 -1.08 13.69 -18.60
C PHE A 118 -2.58 13.79 -18.90
N ALA A 119 -2.99 13.28 -20.04
CA ALA A 119 -4.39 13.20 -20.42
C ALA A 119 -4.84 11.72 -20.35
N SER A 120 -5.82 11.42 -19.51
CA SER A 120 -6.52 10.13 -19.50
C SER A 120 -7.94 10.31 -20.04
N ASP A 121 -8.44 9.31 -20.75
CA ASP A 121 -9.83 9.26 -21.28
C ASP A 121 -10.80 8.67 -20.26
N GLY A 122 -10.44 8.64 -18.99
CA GLY A 122 -11.26 8.16 -17.88
C GLY A 122 -10.65 8.51 -16.55
N ASP A 123 -11.34 8.17 -15.48
CA ASP A 123 -10.84 8.35 -14.13
C ASP A 123 -9.80 7.29 -13.82
N VAL A 124 -8.60 7.71 -13.42
CA VAL A 124 -7.54 6.79 -13.01
C VAL A 124 -7.91 6.19 -11.64
N LEU A 125 -7.97 4.87 -11.57
CA LEU A 125 -8.33 4.11 -10.37
C LEU A 125 -7.11 3.51 -9.67
N SER A 126 -6.06 3.19 -10.44
CA SER A 126 -4.85 2.57 -9.90
C SER A 126 -3.65 2.83 -10.80
N ILE A 127 -2.46 2.80 -10.22
CA ILE A 127 -1.18 2.96 -10.92
C ILE A 127 -0.27 1.81 -10.52
N ARG A 128 0.43 1.25 -11.49
CA ARG A 128 1.59 0.39 -11.29
C ARG A 128 2.83 1.13 -11.75
N ALA A 129 3.79 1.31 -10.86
CA ALA A 129 5.01 2.04 -11.18
C ALA A 129 6.02 1.17 -11.97
N LYS A 130 6.16 -0.10 -11.61
CA LYS A 130 7.04 -1.04 -12.30
C LYS A 130 6.49 -1.37 -13.70
N GLY A 131 7.20 -0.90 -14.74
CA GLY A 131 6.73 -1.00 -16.13
C GLY A 131 5.49 -0.13 -16.40
N PHE A 132 5.47 1.03 -15.83
CA PHE A 132 4.39 2.02 -15.74
C PHE A 132 3.10 1.64 -16.48
N ALA A 133 2.05 1.40 -15.73
CA ALA A 133 0.70 1.17 -16.22
C ALA A 133 -0.31 1.83 -15.28
N TYR A 134 -1.47 2.13 -15.79
CA TYR A 134 -2.59 2.66 -15.01
C TYR A 134 -3.88 2.02 -15.45
N ALA A 135 -4.81 1.91 -14.49
CA ALA A 135 -6.16 1.45 -14.72
C ALA A 135 -7.10 2.65 -14.76
N ILE A 136 -8.01 2.68 -15.73
CA ILE A 136 -9.04 3.71 -15.87
C ILE A 136 -10.43 3.11 -15.86
N ALA A 137 -11.38 3.85 -15.28
CA ALA A 137 -12.80 3.54 -15.41
C ALA A 137 -13.34 4.09 -16.74
N ARG A 138 -14.10 3.25 -17.45
CA ARG A 138 -14.92 3.62 -18.61
C ARG A 138 -16.32 3.09 -18.43
N ASP A 139 -17.25 3.49 -19.30
CA ASP A 139 -18.67 3.10 -19.23
C ASP A 139 -18.88 1.58 -19.30
N ASP A 140 -17.96 0.84 -19.94
CA ASP A 140 -18.04 -0.60 -20.20
C ASP A 140 -17.12 -1.44 -19.27
N GLY A 141 -16.49 -0.84 -18.29
CA GLY A 141 -15.65 -1.52 -17.32
C GLY A 141 -14.30 -0.84 -17.04
N ILE A 142 -13.41 -1.57 -16.39
CA ILE A 142 -12.06 -1.13 -16.05
C ILE A 142 -11.08 -1.55 -17.13
N TRP A 143 -10.28 -0.61 -17.59
CA TRP A 143 -9.29 -0.80 -18.64
C TRP A 143 -7.87 -0.59 -18.15
N VAL A 144 -6.96 -1.46 -18.60
CA VAL A 144 -5.51 -1.32 -18.42
C VAL A 144 -4.87 -1.39 -19.80
N GLY A 145 -4.38 -0.26 -20.29
CA GLY A 145 -3.97 -0.14 -21.69
C GLY A 145 -5.14 -0.47 -22.64
N ASN A 146 -5.00 -1.53 -23.42
CA ASN A 146 -6.02 -1.99 -24.37
C ASN A 146 -6.85 -3.21 -23.85
N GLN A 147 -6.64 -3.62 -22.60
CA GLN A 147 -7.33 -4.78 -22.02
C GLN A 147 -8.49 -4.30 -21.14
N ASN A 148 -9.71 -4.78 -21.42
CA ASN A 148 -10.86 -4.64 -20.54
C ASN A 148 -10.83 -5.79 -19.51
N LEU A 149 -10.82 -5.44 -18.23
CA LEU A 149 -10.83 -6.39 -17.10
C LEU A 149 -12.24 -6.66 -16.56
N GLY A 150 -13.26 -6.09 -17.21
CA GLY A 150 -14.66 -6.20 -16.80
C GLY A 150 -15.10 -5.12 -15.82
N VAL A 151 -16.28 -5.34 -15.22
CA VAL A 151 -16.88 -4.40 -14.26
C VAL A 151 -16.39 -4.75 -12.86
N ALA A 152 -15.85 -3.76 -12.16
CA ALA A 152 -15.47 -3.84 -10.75
C ALA A 152 -15.66 -2.48 -10.08
N HIS A 153 -15.82 -2.47 -8.75
CA HIS A 153 -16.00 -1.22 -7.98
C HIS A 153 -14.68 -0.47 -7.80
N THR A 154 -13.59 -1.22 -7.63
CA THR A 154 -12.24 -0.67 -7.52
C THR A 154 -11.19 -1.69 -8.00
N ILE A 155 -10.00 -1.23 -8.28
CA ILE A 155 -8.87 -2.03 -8.77
C ILE A 155 -7.58 -1.60 -8.10
N PHE A 156 -6.66 -2.56 -7.93
CA PHE A 156 -5.28 -2.32 -7.53
C PHE A 156 -4.33 -3.09 -8.46
N LEU A 157 -3.43 -2.41 -9.12
CA LEU A 157 -2.44 -3.01 -10.02
C LEU A 157 -1.23 -3.53 -9.23
N LEU A 158 -0.89 -4.79 -9.43
CA LEU A 158 0.27 -5.45 -8.81
C LEU A 158 1.53 -5.31 -9.68
N ASP A 159 2.70 -5.35 -9.03
CA ASP A 159 4.00 -5.18 -9.70
C ASP A 159 4.38 -6.33 -10.63
N ASP A 160 3.79 -7.50 -10.43
CA ASP A 160 3.97 -8.68 -11.29
C ASP A 160 3.13 -8.62 -12.58
N GLY A 161 2.30 -7.60 -12.74
CA GLY A 161 1.39 -7.42 -13.88
C GLY A 161 -0.01 -7.96 -13.63
N GLY A 162 -0.28 -8.51 -12.45
CA GLY A 162 -1.61 -8.88 -11.99
C GLY A 162 -2.42 -7.68 -11.50
N ALA A 163 -3.64 -7.95 -11.03
CA ALA A 163 -4.53 -6.96 -10.43
C ALA A 163 -5.41 -7.59 -9.34
N LEU A 164 -5.78 -6.77 -8.36
CA LEU A 164 -6.90 -7.05 -7.44
C LEU A 164 -8.11 -6.26 -7.92
N LEU A 165 -9.25 -6.90 -7.95
CA LEU A 165 -10.53 -6.31 -8.38
C LEU A 165 -11.56 -6.54 -7.25
N ALA A 166 -12.26 -5.48 -6.85
CA ALA A 166 -13.45 -5.63 -6.01
C ALA A 166 -14.66 -5.81 -6.92
N VAL A 167 -15.18 -7.04 -6.97
CA VAL A 167 -16.28 -7.46 -7.83
C VAL A 167 -17.42 -8.00 -6.96
N ASP A 168 -18.57 -7.34 -7.01
CA ASP A 168 -19.73 -7.70 -6.17
C ASP A 168 -19.34 -7.84 -4.68
N ASP A 169 -19.51 -9.03 -4.10
CA ASP A 169 -19.25 -9.33 -2.69
C ASP A 169 -17.91 -10.07 -2.47
N GLN A 170 -16.95 -9.90 -3.38
CA GLN A 170 -15.65 -10.57 -3.29
C GLN A 170 -14.49 -9.72 -3.80
N VAL A 171 -13.29 -10.10 -3.40
CA VAL A 171 -12.05 -9.60 -4.00
C VAL A 171 -11.48 -10.68 -4.91
N ARG A 172 -11.25 -10.33 -6.16
CA ARG A 172 -10.64 -11.21 -7.16
C ARG A 172 -9.18 -10.81 -7.39
N LEU A 173 -8.28 -11.78 -7.25
CA LEU A 173 -6.89 -11.67 -7.68
C LEU A 173 -6.77 -12.24 -9.09
N LEU A 174 -6.48 -11.36 -10.05
CA LEU A 174 -6.14 -11.73 -11.42
C LEU A 174 -4.62 -11.74 -11.57
N ARG A 175 -4.04 -12.89 -11.83
CA ARG A 175 -2.60 -13.02 -12.09
C ARG A 175 -2.24 -12.65 -13.52
N ALA A 176 -1.01 -12.23 -13.76
CA ALA A 176 -0.50 -11.92 -15.11
C ALA A 176 -0.59 -13.11 -16.10
N ASN A 177 -0.62 -14.34 -15.60
CA ASN A 177 -0.79 -15.56 -16.41
C ASN A 177 -2.26 -15.90 -16.69
N GLY A 178 -3.21 -15.08 -16.25
CA GLY A 178 -4.64 -15.28 -16.40
C GLY A 178 -5.30 -16.18 -15.36
N THR A 179 -4.58 -16.62 -14.33
CA THR A 179 -5.18 -17.35 -13.20
C THR A 179 -5.99 -16.38 -12.34
N GLU A 180 -7.20 -16.79 -11.95
CA GLU A 180 -8.10 -16.03 -11.07
C GLU A 180 -8.27 -16.76 -9.73
N ILE A 181 -8.26 -15.99 -8.63
CA ILE A 181 -8.49 -16.48 -7.26
C ILE A 181 -9.46 -15.52 -6.59
N ASP A 182 -10.57 -16.03 -6.09
CA ASP A 182 -11.60 -15.25 -5.42
C ASP A 182 -11.48 -15.39 -3.89
N PHE A 183 -11.54 -14.25 -3.19
CA PHE A 183 -11.57 -14.17 -1.73
C PHE A 183 -12.92 -13.64 -1.27
N ALA A 184 -13.53 -14.27 -0.26
CA ALA A 184 -14.81 -13.88 0.31
C ALA A 184 -14.64 -12.64 1.22
N VAL A 185 -14.39 -11.47 0.62
CA VAL A 185 -14.27 -10.17 1.29
C VAL A 185 -15.29 -9.22 0.69
N SER A 186 -16.42 -9.07 1.37
CA SER A 186 -17.52 -8.23 0.91
C SER A 186 -17.27 -6.74 1.17
N GLY A 187 -17.80 -5.88 0.29
CA GLY A 187 -17.79 -4.43 0.46
C GLY A 187 -16.40 -3.79 0.36
N ALA A 188 -15.49 -4.40 -0.41
CA ALA A 188 -14.16 -3.81 -0.63
C ALA A 188 -14.28 -2.46 -1.37
N GLY A 189 -13.95 -1.38 -0.68
CA GLY A 189 -14.01 0.00 -1.20
C GLY A 189 -12.66 0.50 -1.70
N SER A 190 -11.56 0.04 -1.12
CA SER A 190 -10.21 0.44 -1.54
C SER A 190 -9.15 -0.57 -1.15
N PHE A 191 -8.00 -0.46 -1.83
CA PHE A 191 -6.81 -1.26 -1.59
C PHE A 191 -5.63 -0.34 -1.26
N VAL A 192 -4.82 -0.72 -0.27
CA VAL A 192 -3.60 0.00 0.10
C VAL A 192 -2.44 -0.98 0.15
N ARG A 193 -1.34 -0.67 -0.50
CA ARG A 193 -0.12 -1.48 -0.44
C ARG A 193 0.52 -1.35 0.94
N MET A 194 0.61 -2.43 1.67
CA MET A 194 1.38 -2.51 2.92
C MET A 194 2.85 -2.89 2.64
N THR A 195 3.06 -3.89 1.78
CA THR A 195 4.36 -4.34 1.28
C THR A 195 4.21 -4.88 -0.14
N ASP A 196 5.27 -5.41 -0.74
CA ASP A 196 5.19 -6.07 -2.06
C ASP A 196 4.35 -7.37 -2.03
N ARG A 197 4.11 -7.92 -0.83
CA ARG A 197 3.37 -9.17 -0.61
C ARG A 197 1.98 -8.92 -0.05
N TYR A 198 1.85 -7.96 0.85
CA TYR A 198 0.63 -7.73 1.62
C TYR A 198 -0.09 -6.48 1.14
N ILE A 199 -1.39 -6.64 0.88
CA ILE A 199 -2.29 -5.56 0.49
C ILE A 199 -3.40 -5.47 1.54
N GLU A 200 -3.61 -4.28 2.08
CA GLU A 200 -4.76 -3.96 2.91
C GLU A 200 -5.99 -3.78 2.03
N VAL A 201 -7.08 -4.45 2.41
CA VAL A 201 -8.40 -4.30 1.80
C VAL A 201 -9.31 -3.61 2.79
N ILE A 202 -9.73 -2.40 2.48
CA ILE A 202 -10.61 -1.59 3.31
C ILE A 202 -12.05 -1.85 2.88
N THR A 203 -12.89 -2.25 3.83
CA THR A 203 -14.31 -2.54 3.63
C THR A 203 -15.17 -1.74 4.59
N ASP A 204 -16.48 -1.71 4.37
CA ASP A 204 -17.43 -1.09 5.31
C ASP A 204 -17.49 -1.82 6.66
N SER A 205 -17.13 -3.10 6.69
CA SER A 205 -17.19 -3.96 7.89
C SER A 205 -15.86 -4.14 8.60
N GLY A 206 -14.75 -3.64 8.04
CA GLY A 206 -13.43 -3.78 8.64
C GLY A 206 -12.27 -3.66 7.65
N MET A 207 -11.08 -3.92 8.14
CA MET A 207 -9.86 -3.93 7.35
C MET A 207 -9.29 -5.33 7.30
N TRP A 208 -8.89 -5.75 6.11
CA TRP A 208 -8.37 -7.10 5.86
C TRP A 208 -6.97 -7.01 5.27
N GLU A 209 -6.13 -7.94 5.60
CA GLU A 209 -4.82 -8.14 4.97
C GLU A 209 -4.91 -9.30 3.99
N LEU A 210 -4.52 -9.06 2.75
CA LEU A 210 -4.46 -10.06 1.70
C LEU A 210 -3.00 -10.39 1.39
N ASP A 211 -2.61 -11.65 1.59
CA ASP A 211 -1.35 -12.19 1.11
C ASP A 211 -1.46 -12.50 -0.38
N THR A 212 -0.68 -11.81 -1.19
CA THR A 212 -0.68 -11.99 -2.65
C THR A 212 0.43 -12.91 -3.15
N GLN A 213 1.19 -13.56 -2.27
CA GLN A 213 2.27 -14.46 -2.69
C GLN A 213 1.69 -15.73 -3.32
N ALA A 214 2.19 -16.08 -4.51
CA ALA A 214 1.74 -17.26 -5.24
C ALA A 214 1.93 -18.57 -4.43
N GLY A 215 0.83 -19.32 -4.27
CA GLY A 215 0.79 -20.58 -3.54
C GLY A 215 0.59 -20.45 -2.03
N SER A 216 0.43 -19.22 -1.52
CA SER A 216 0.09 -18.94 -0.12
C SER A 216 -0.93 -17.81 0.01
N GLU A 217 -1.78 -17.65 -1.02
CA GLU A 217 -2.81 -16.62 -1.05
C GLU A 217 -3.81 -16.84 0.07
N GLU A 218 -3.88 -15.93 1.01
CA GLU A 218 -4.78 -15.96 2.16
C GLU A 218 -5.27 -14.55 2.52
N VAL A 219 -6.38 -14.46 3.23
CA VAL A 219 -6.93 -13.20 3.72
C VAL A 219 -7.16 -13.26 5.22
N PHE A 220 -6.77 -12.20 5.93
CA PHE A 220 -6.84 -12.09 7.39
C PHE A 220 -7.54 -10.80 7.80
N LEU A 221 -8.40 -10.86 8.81
CA LEU A 221 -8.98 -9.65 9.43
C LEU A 221 -7.93 -8.96 10.30
N LEU A 222 -7.71 -7.66 10.08
CA LEU A 222 -6.77 -6.87 10.87
C LEU A 222 -7.39 -6.38 12.19
N PRO A 223 -6.59 -6.24 13.28
CA PRO A 223 -7.07 -5.69 14.54
C PRO A 223 -7.48 -4.22 14.38
N GLY A 224 -8.60 -3.83 15.02
CA GLY A 224 -9.13 -2.47 14.95
C GLY A 224 -9.92 -2.15 13.68
N GLY A 225 -10.13 -3.14 12.82
CA GLY A 225 -10.84 -2.99 11.55
C GLY A 225 -12.38 -2.95 11.63
N SER A 226 -13.00 -2.91 12.80
CA SER A 226 -14.44 -2.68 12.93
C SER A 226 -14.70 -1.18 13.08
N ARG A 227 -15.28 -0.57 12.07
CA ARG A 227 -15.88 0.77 12.18
C ARG A 227 -17.27 0.71 12.80
#